data_0be82b86cd19c6c4b4bae55db4be4df6
#
_entry.id   0be82b86cd19c6c4b4bae55db4be4df6
#
_cell.length_a   1.000
_cell.length_b   1.000
_cell.length_c   1.000
_cell.angle_alpha   90.00
_cell.angle_beta   90.00
_cell.angle_gamma   90.00
#
_symmetry.space_group_name_H-M   'P 1'
#
loop_
_entity.id
_entity.type
_entity.pdbx_description
1 polymer ?
#
loop_
_entity_poly.entity_id
_entity_poly.type
_entity_poly.pdbx_seq_one_letter_code
_entity_poly.pdbx_strand_id
1 'polypeptide(L)'
;MRQIDREICKFLRGIIEKREKAIKNGETNSDDLLGILVESNMRESNGKVNLGMSTEDIIEECKLFYFVGMETTSLLLTWTIIVLSMHPEWQELAREEVLNHFGRARPDFDRLSRLKIVSMRSVHFYREMHQV
;
A
#
# COMPACT_ATOMS: atom_id res chain seq x y z
N MET A 1 1.04 -23.87 -6.09
CA MET A 1 1.96 -22.86 -5.53
C MET A 1 3.04 -22.44 -6.52
N ARG A 2 3.95 -23.32 -6.98
CA ARG A 2 5.04 -22.95 -7.91
C ARG A 2 4.62 -22.34 -9.27
N GLN A 3 3.42 -22.59 -9.74
CA GLN A 3 2.92 -22.02 -11.00
C GLN A 3 2.48 -20.57 -10.83
N ILE A 4 1.71 -20.28 -9.77
CA ILE A 4 1.27 -18.93 -9.43
C ILE A 4 2.48 -18.02 -9.17
N ASP A 5 3.46 -18.51 -8.42
CA ASP A 5 4.69 -17.76 -8.15
C ASP A 5 5.45 -17.40 -9.43
N ARG A 6 5.55 -18.34 -10.39
CA ARG A 6 6.16 -18.08 -11.70
C ARG A 6 5.41 -17.02 -12.51
N GLU A 7 4.09 -17.03 -12.48
CA GLU A 7 3.27 -16.04 -13.17
C GLU A 7 3.43 -14.64 -12.54
N ILE A 8 3.45 -14.56 -11.20
CA ILE A 8 3.71 -13.31 -10.47
C ILE A 8 5.10 -12.77 -10.81
N CYS A 9 6.14 -13.59 -10.75
CA CYS A 9 7.50 -13.18 -11.12
C CYS A 9 7.60 -12.69 -12.56
N LYS A 10 6.94 -13.36 -13.50
CA LYS A 10 6.88 -12.94 -14.91
C LYS A 10 6.20 -11.59 -15.08
N PHE A 11 5.09 -11.39 -14.37
CA PHE A 11 4.34 -10.13 -14.41
C PHE A 11 5.15 -8.96 -13.81
N LEU A 12 5.74 -9.17 -12.63
CA LEU A 12 6.59 -8.17 -11.98
C LEU A 12 7.81 -7.82 -12.82
N ARG A 13 8.47 -8.80 -13.43
CA ARG A 13 9.59 -8.57 -14.36
C ARG A 13 9.19 -7.67 -15.52
N GLY A 14 8.03 -7.91 -16.13
CA GLY A 14 7.52 -7.06 -17.20
C GLY A 14 7.24 -5.61 -16.77
N ILE A 15 6.75 -5.41 -15.53
CA ILE A 15 6.55 -4.08 -14.97
C ILE A 15 7.89 -3.38 -14.73
N ILE A 16 8.87 -4.07 -14.13
CA ILE A 16 10.21 -3.54 -13.86
C ILE A 16 10.91 -3.13 -15.16
N GLU A 17 10.95 -4.01 -16.17
CA GLU A 17 11.55 -3.73 -17.47
C GLU A 17 10.89 -2.51 -18.17
N LYS A 18 9.57 -2.41 -18.07
CA LYS A 18 8.85 -1.25 -18.61
C LYS A 18 9.24 0.04 -17.89
N ARG A 19 9.38 -0.02 -16.57
CA ARG A 19 9.77 1.13 -15.76
C ARG A 19 11.23 1.55 -16.04
N GLU A 20 12.14 0.60 -16.15
CA GLU A 20 13.53 0.87 -16.51
C GLU A 20 13.66 1.56 -17.87
N LYS A 21 12.87 1.11 -18.87
CA LYS A 21 12.84 1.74 -20.19
C LYS A 21 12.31 3.17 -20.13
N ALA A 22 11.25 3.43 -19.36
CA ALA A 22 10.70 4.76 -19.17
C ALA A 22 11.71 5.71 -18.53
N ILE A 23 12.42 5.28 -17.48
CA ILE A 23 13.46 6.06 -16.82
C ILE A 23 14.62 6.35 -17.79
N LYS A 24 15.07 5.35 -18.58
CA LYS A 24 16.14 5.55 -19.60
C LYS A 24 15.73 6.55 -20.69
N ASN A 25 14.45 6.64 -21.00
CA ASN A 25 13.92 7.60 -21.98
C ASN A 25 13.70 9.01 -21.39
N GLY A 26 14.02 9.23 -20.10
CA GLY A 26 13.81 10.52 -19.43
C GLY A 26 12.37 10.77 -18.98
N GLU A 27 11.50 9.77 -19.05
CA GLU A 27 10.15 9.84 -18.51
C GLU A 27 10.22 9.63 -16.99
N THR A 28 10.56 10.69 -16.25
CA THR A 28 10.64 10.66 -14.79
C THR A 28 9.24 10.73 -14.19
N ASN A 29 8.70 9.61 -13.78
CA ASN A 29 7.56 9.56 -12.88
C ASN A 29 7.87 8.53 -11.79
N SER A 30 8.76 8.91 -10.87
CA SER A 30 9.17 8.08 -9.71
C SER A 30 8.26 8.32 -8.49
N ASP A 31 6.96 8.60 -8.73
CA ASP A 31 6.00 8.94 -7.66
C ASP A 31 5.56 7.71 -6.86
N ASP A 32 5.94 6.51 -7.29
CA ASP A 32 5.65 5.27 -6.60
C ASP A 32 6.92 4.58 -6.06
N LEU A 33 6.72 3.69 -5.07
CA LEU A 33 7.81 2.97 -4.41
C LEU A 33 8.67 2.17 -5.39
N LEU A 34 8.06 1.52 -6.38
CA LEU A 34 8.78 0.75 -7.40
C LEU A 34 9.64 1.67 -8.27
N GLY A 35 9.12 2.84 -8.66
CA GLY A 35 9.86 3.84 -9.43
C GLY A 35 11.10 4.32 -8.68
N ILE A 36 10.94 4.66 -7.39
CA ILE A 36 12.05 5.08 -6.51
C ILE A 36 13.09 3.96 -6.39
N LEU A 37 12.66 2.70 -6.17
CA LEU A 37 13.54 1.55 -6.02
C LEU A 37 14.34 1.28 -7.30
N VAL A 38 13.68 1.27 -8.46
CA VAL A 38 14.32 1.04 -9.76
C VAL A 38 15.28 2.19 -10.11
N GLU A 39 14.88 3.44 -9.89
CA GLU A 39 15.74 4.60 -10.15
C GLU A 39 16.98 4.60 -9.26
N SER A 40 16.82 4.35 -7.96
CA SER A 40 17.94 4.22 -7.02
C SER A 40 18.89 3.11 -7.45
N ASN A 41 18.35 1.95 -7.80
CA ASN A 41 19.14 0.81 -8.26
C ASN A 41 19.93 1.12 -9.55
N MET A 42 19.32 1.83 -10.50
CA MET A 42 20.01 2.23 -11.73
C MET A 42 21.14 3.23 -11.47
N ARG A 43 20.98 4.14 -10.50
CA ARG A 43 22.05 5.09 -10.10
C ARG A 43 23.23 4.35 -9.46
N GLU A 44 22.98 3.36 -8.60
CA GLU A 44 24.01 2.58 -7.95
C GLU A 44 24.74 1.66 -8.93
N SER A 45 24.02 1.06 -9.89
CA SER A 45 24.60 0.20 -10.93
C SER A 45 25.52 0.96 -11.90
N ASN A 46 25.30 2.27 -12.09
CA ASN A 46 26.17 3.13 -12.92
C ASN A 46 27.38 3.69 -12.16
N GLY A 47 27.53 3.39 -10.87
CA GLY A 47 28.68 3.79 -10.06
C GLY A 47 29.94 2.96 -10.33
N LYS A 48 31.09 3.41 -9.76
CA LYS A 48 32.39 2.71 -9.88
C LYS A 48 32.40 1.31 -9.23
N VAL A 49 31.49 1.06 -8.31
CA VAL A 49 31.27 -0.25 -7.67
C VAL A 49 29.83 -0.66 -8.00
N ASN A 50 29.66 -1.78 -8.69
CA ASN A 50 28.34 -2.30 -9.04
C ASN A 50 27.70 -2.89 -7.77
N LEU A 51 27.06 -2.05 -6.97
CA LEU A 51 26.32 -2.40 -5.76
C LEU A 51 24.81 -2.55 -6.03
N GLY A 52 24.40 -2.45 -7.28
CA GLY A 52 22.99 -2.53 -7.67
C GLY A 52 22.37 -3.90 -7.40
N MET A 53 21.10 -3.91 -7.04
CA MET A 53 20.30 -5.11 -6.85
C MET A 53 20.04 -5.79 -8.21
N SER A 54 19.96 -7.12 -8.23
CA SER A 54 19.47 -7.82 -9.41
C SER A 54 17.97 -7.62 -9.63
N THR A 55 17.47 -7.86 -10.84
CA THR A 55 16.02 -7.80 -11.10
C THR A 55 15.26 -8.81 -10.22
N GLU A 56 15.86 -9.92 -9.90
CA GLU A 56 15.34 -10.94 -8.98
C GLU A 56 15.18 -10.39 -7.57
N ASP A 57 16.18 -9.67 -7.06
CA ASP A 57 16.14 -9.05 -5.73
C ASP A 57 15.02 -7.99 -5.67
N ILE A 58 14.87 -7.18 -6.71
CA ILE A 58 13.76 -6.20 -6.80
C ILE A 58 12.40 -6.91 -6.79
N ILE A 59 12.27 -8.04 -7.48
CA ILE A 59 11.04 -8.84 -7.47
C ILE A 59 10.73 -9.35 -6.05
N GLU A 60 11.73 -9.86 -5.34
CA GLU A 60 11.52 -10.35 -3.97
C GLU A 60 11.15 -9.22 -3.00
N GLU A 61 11.75 -8.04 -3.14
CA GLU A 61 11.35 -6.84 -2.38
C GLU A 61 9.90 -6.44 -2.68
N CYS A 62 9.49 -6.43 -3.95
CA CYS A 62 8.09 -6.15 -4.32
C CYS A 62 7.11 -7.16 -3.70
N LYS A 63 7.46 -8.44 -3.69
CA LYS A 63 6.64 -9.48 -3.04
C LYS A 63 6.55 -9.26 -1.54
N LEU A 64 7.66 -8.90 -0.89
CA LEU A 64 7.72 -8.61 0.54
C LEU A 64 6.80 -7.43 0.89
N PHE A 65 6.89 -6.32 0.17
CA PHE A 65 6.02 -5.15 0.38
C PHE A 65 4.54 -5.49 0.19
N TYR A 66 4.22 -6.27 -0.83
CA TYR A 66 2.85 -6.71 -1.06
C TYR A 66 2.34 -7.59 0.09
N PHE A 67 3.13 -8.56 0.51
CA PHE A 67 2.77 -9.47 1.59
C PHE A 67 2.54 -8.73 2.91
N VAL A 68 3.50 -7.88 3.31
CA VAL A 68 3.40 -7.10 4.55
C VAL A 68 2.19 -6.15 4.51
N GLY A 69 1.98 -5.46 3.38
CA GLY A 69 0.84 -4.56 3.22
C GLY A 69 -0.51 -5.29 3.27
N MET A 70 -0.59 -6.47 2.66
CA MET A 70 -1.81 -7.29 2.68
C MET A 70 -2.13 -7.80 4.09
N GLU A 71 -1.15 -8.36 4.79
CA GLU A 71 -1.33 -8.92 6.14
C GLU A 71 -1.80 -7.86 7.13
N THR A 72 -1.08 -6.74 7.22
CA THR A 72 -1.38 -5.67 8.18
C THR A 72 -2.74 -5.02 7.89
N THR A 73 -3.04 -4.76 6.61
CA THR A 73 -4.31 -4.15 6.21
C THR A 73 -5.49 -5.09 6.45
N SER A 74 -5.34 -6.38 6.14
CA SER A 74 -6.38 -7.39 6.38
C SER A 74 -6.68 -7.54 7.86
N LEU A 75 -5.65 -7.56 8.70
CA LEU A 75 -5.80 -7.64 10.14
C LEU A 75 -6.50 -6.39 10.69
N LEU A 76 -6.08 -5.20 10.29
CA LEU A 76 -6.71 -3.94 10.68
C LEU A 76 -8.19 -3.90 10.28
N LEU A 77 -8.51 -4.29 9.05
CA LEU A 77 -9.88 -4.31 8.55
C LEU A 77 -10.74 -5.30 9.35
N THR A 78 -10.23 -6.49 9.61
CA THR A 78 -10.94 -7.51 10.38
C THR A 78 -11.27 -7.01 11.78
N TRP A 79 -10.30 -6.44 12.49
CA TRP A 79 -10.51 -5.90 13.82
C TRP A 79 -11.44 -4.69 13.81
N THR A 80 -11.34 -3.82 12.83
CA THR A 80 -12.25 -2.66 12.68
C THR A 80 -13.70 -3.14 12.54
N ILE A 81 -13.96 -4.19 11.73
CA ILE A 81 -15.31 -4.75 11.57
C ILE A 81 -15.81 -5.37 12.88
N ILE A 82 -14.96 -6.12 13.57
CA ILE A 82 -15.32 -6.75 14.87
C ILE A 82 -15.73 -5.66 15.88
N VAL A 83 -14.90 -4.62 16.03
CA VAL A 83 -15.19 -3.55 17.00
C VAL A 83 -16.45 -2.78 16.64
N LEU A 84 -16.62 -2.42 15.38
CA LEU A 84 -17.83 -1.75 14.93
C LEU A 84 -19.08 -2.64 15.16
N SER A 85 -18.96 -3.96 15.07
CA SER A 85 -20.07 -4.87 15.36
C SER A 85 -20.43 -4.92 16.85
N MET A 86 -19.47 -4.70 17.73
CA MET A 86 -19.68 -4.65 19.18
C MET A 86 -20.19 -3.28 19.67
N HIS A 87 -20.04 -2.22 18.88
CA HIS A 87 -20.37 -0.84 19.22
C HIS A 87 -21.28 -0.20 18.17
N PRO A 88 -22.60 -0.48 18.18
CA PRO A 88 -23.55 0.06 17.21
C PRO A 88 -23.61 1.59 17.17
N GLU A 89 -23.39 2.25 18.31
CA GLU A 89 -23.31 3.70 18.42
C GLU A 89 -22.17 4.29 17.55
N TRP A 90 -21.07 3.59 17.43
CA TRP A 90 -19.95 4.01 16.59
C TRP A 90 -20.19 3.77 15.11
N GLN A 91 -20.95 2.72 14.78
CA GLN A 91 -21.38 2.52 13.40
C GLN A 91 -22.22 3.70 12.92
N GLU A 92 -23.15 4.16 13.77
CA GLU A 92 -24.04 5.25 13.41
C GLU A 92 -23.28 6.56 13.26
N LEU A 93 -22.38 6.89 14.20
CA LEU A 93 -21.51 8.07 14.10
C LEU A 93 -20.64 8.05 12.84
N ALA A 94 -20.04 6.91 12.52
CA ALA A 94 -19.23 6.77 11.30
C ALA A 94 -20.08 6.90 10.03
N ARG A 95 -21.30 6.33 10.03
CA ARG A 95 -22.26 6.45 8.94
C ARG A 95 -22.69 7.89 8.72
N GLU A 96 -23.05 8.60 9.80
CA GLU A 96 -23.40 10.01 9.74
C GLU A 96 -22.25 10.86 9.21
N GLU A 97 -21.01 10.62 9.67
CA GLU A 97 -19.84 11.33 9.17
C GLU A 97 -19.67 11.13 7.66
N VAL A 98 -19.75 9.89 7.19
CA VAL A 98 -19.63 9.58 5.76
C VAL A 98 -20.75 10.21 4.95
N LEU A 99 -22.00 10.13 5.41
CA LEU A 99 -23.14 10.73 4.72
C LEU A 99 -23.07 12.25 4.69
N ASN A 100 -22.61 12.89 5.75
CA ASN A 100 -22.43 14.34 5.80
C ASN A 100 -21.33 14.84 4.87
N HIS A 101 -20.24 14.07 4.68
CA HIS A 101 -19.14 14.44 3.80
C HIS A 101 -19.38 14.11 2.33
N PHE A 102 -20.01 12.98 2.04
CA PHE A 102 -20.15 12.46 0.69
C PHE A 102 -21.59 12.46 0.18
N GLY A 103 -22.58 12.41 1.06
CA GLY A 103 -23.98 12.21 0.69
C GLY A 103 -24.14 10.90 -0.07
N ARG A 104 -24.61 10.97 -1.32
CA ARG A 104 -24.71 9.84 -2.25
C ARG A 104 -23.60 9.85 -3.33
N ALA A 105 -22.69 10.81 -3.25
CA ALA A 105 -21.58 10.90 -4.21
C ALA A 105 -20.52 9.83 -3.93
N ARG A 106 -19.79 9.45 -4.99
CA ARG A 106 -18.68 8.52 -4.85
C ARG A 106 -17.56 9.20 -4.04
N PRO A 107 -17.02 8.53 -3.01
CA PRO A 107 -15.88 9.06 -2.25
C PRO A 107 -14.66 9.30 -3.14
N ASP A 108 -14.01 10.44 -2.97
CA ASP A 108 -12.70 10.74 -3.52
C ASP A 108 -11.64 10.69 -2.42
N PHE A 109 -10.37 10.54 -2.81
CA PHE A 109 -9.27 10.35 -1.87
C PHE A 109 -9.04 11.56 -0.95
N ASP A 110 -9.16 12.79 -1.49
CA ASP A 110 -8.93 14.02 -0.73
C ASP A 110 -9.98 14.22 0.35
N ARG A 111 -11.22 13.82 0.08
CA ARG A 111 -12.31 13.89 1.05
C ARG A 111 -12.26 12.78 2.09
N LEU A 112 -11.76 11.59 1.71
CA LEU A 112 -11.55 10.48 2.65
C LEU A 112 -10.60 10.88 3.79
N SER A 113 -9.56 11.65 3.50
CA SER A 113 -8.60 12.15 4.51
C SER A 113 -9.22 13.07 5.57
N ARG A 114 -10.42 13.61 5.31
CA ARG A 114 -11.17 14.49 6.23
C ARG A 114 -12.05 13.73 7.21
N LEU A 115 -12.23 12.43 7.04
CA LEU A 115 -13.00 11.60 7.96
C LEU A 115 -12.23 11.43 9.27
N LYS A 116 -12.73 12.02 10.35
CA LYS A 116 -12.06 12.02 11.66
C LYS A 116 -12.45 10.84 12.53
N ILE A 117 -13.72 10.47 12.54
CA ILE A 117 -14.25 9.39 13.39
C ILE A 117 -13.65 8.05 12.94
N VAL A 118 -13.65 7.79 11.64
CA VAL A 118 -13.06 6.57 11.08
C VAL A 118 -11.55 6.52 11.31
N SER A 119 -10.86 7.66 11.15
CA SER A 119 -9.40 7.74 11.28
C SER A 119 -8.94 7.73 12.75
N MET A 120 -9.53 8.54 13.62
CA MET A 120 -9.12 8.66 15.03
C MET A 120 -9.45 7.42 15.87
N ARG A 121 -10.57 6.75 15.57
CA ARG A 121 -11.01 5.57 16.34
C ARG A 121 -10.19 4.33 16.00
N SER A 122 -9.69 4.21 14.77
CA SER A 122 -8.74 3.15 14.42
C SER A 122 -7.46 3.25 15.27
N VAL A 123 -6.97 4.47 15.53
CA VAL A 123 -5.78 4.72 16.38
C VAL A 123 -6.08 4.51 17.86
N HIS A 124 -7.25 4.95 18.35
CA HIS A 124 -7.62 4.78 19.76
C HIS A 124 -7.81 3.30 20.11
N PHE A 125 -8.39 2.55 19.21
CA PHE A 125 -8.58 1.11 19.35
C PHE A 125 -7.24 0.35 19.41
N TYR A 126 -6.28 0.73 18.56
CA TYR A 126 -4.93 0.16 18.62
C TYR A 126 -4.26 0.40 19.99
N ARG A 127 -4.59 1.51 20.63
CA ARG A 127 -4.08 1.89 21.95
C ARG A 127 -4.74 1.10 23.09
N GLU A 128 -6.03 0.81 23.02
CA GLU A 128 -6.73 -0.02 24.00
C GLU A 128 -6.33 -1.50 23.93
N MET A 129 -6.11 -2.05 22.72
CA MET A 129 -5.62 -3.43 22.56
C MET A 129 -4.22 -3.65 23.12
N HIS A 130 -3.39 -2.62 23.21
CA HIS A 130 -2.05 -2.72 23.81
C HIS A 130 -2.01 -2.50 25.33
N GLN A 131 -3.16 -2.28 25.98
CA GLN A 131 -3.26 -2.15 27.43
C GLN A 131 -3.85 -3.39 28.12
N VAL A 132 -4.13 -4.46 27.37
CA VAL A 132 -4.49 -5.79 27.87
C VAL A 132 -3.31 -6.72 27.66
#